data_ff94590525a4c8ac5de4f34b4be988cf
#
_entry.id   ff94590525a4c8ac5de4f34b4be988cf
#
_cell.length_a   1.000
_cell.length_b   1.000
_cell.length_c   1.000
_cell.angle_alpha   90.00
_cell.angle_beta   90.00
_cell.angle_gamma   90.00
#
_symmetry.space_group_name_H-M   'P 1'
#
loop_
_entity.id
_entity.type
_entity.pdbx_description
1 polymer ?
#
loop_
_entity_poly.entity_id
_entity_poly.type
_entity_poly.pdbx_seq_one_letter_code
_entity_poly.pdbx_strand_id
1 'polypeptide(L)'
;MQRAGVNPTFTWTPTAQTKIKLSYEYFRDYRTGDRGIPSQNGVPYDRAAPSTFFGNPALSNTPSTQNIVTALVDHKFDDGLNVRSQTRFADYKRFYQNVYPGSAVSASDTLTLSAYNNSNDRQNIGNQTDWTKKFSLGPTQHTFLFGTEFANQKSANARFSGFFTNNNSTTSTAIPASNPVSWQNV
;
A
#
# COMPACT_ATOMS: atom_id res chain seq x y z
N MET A 1 -16.79 -2.09 1.05
CA MET A 1 -15.39 -2.51 1.28
C MET A 1 -15.31 -4.02 1.14
N GLN A 2 -14.37 -4.53 0.36
CA GLN A 2 -14.11 -5.96 0.17
C GLN A 2 -12.63 -6.21 0.40
N ARG A 3 -12.30 -7.16 1.29
CA ARG A 3 -10.92 -7.57 1.57
C ARG A 3 -10.81 -9.08 1.58
N ALA A 4 -9.74 -9.59 1.01
CA ALA A 4 -9.39 -11.00 1.07
C ALA A 4 -7.87 -11.14 1.11
N GLY A 5 -7.40 -12.14 1.83
CA GLY A 5 -5.97 -12.45 1.91
C GLY A 5 -5.73 -13.88 2.35
N VAL A 6 -4.65 -14.45 1.86
CA VAL A 6 -4.13 -15.75 2.27
C VAL A 6 -2.62 -15.66 2.45
N ASN A 7 -2.10 -16.36 3.45
CA ASN A 7 -0.65 -16.37 3.74
C ASN A 7 -0.19 -17.79 4.13
N PRO A 8 -0.16 -18.75 3.17
CA PRO A 8 0.38 -20.07 3.43
C PRO A 8 1.89 -20.03 3.66
N THR A 9 2.34 -20.88 4.58
CA THR A 9 3.76 -21.07 4.87
C THR A 9 4.07 -22.56 4.89
N PHE A 10 5.11 -22.96 4.17
CA PHE A 10 5.67 -24.29 4.16
C PHE A 10 7.06 -24.28 4.80
N THR A 11 7.31 -25.23 5.69
CA THR A 11 8.62 -25.41 6.33
C THR A 11 9.12 -26.81 6.07
N TRP A 12 10.35 -26.92 5.59
CA TRP A 12 11.04 -28.17 5.32
C TRP A 12 12.38 -28.20 6.07
N THR A 13 12.63 -29.31 6.74
CA THR A 13 13.86 -29.55 7.51
C THR A 13 14.55 -30.80 6.96
N PRO A 14 15.32 -30.68 5.85
CA PRO A 14 15.98 -31.83 5.22
C PRO A 14 17.03 -32.46 6.12
N THR A 15 17.61 -31.72 7.02
CA THR A 15 18.55 -32.20 8.05
C THR A 15 18.28 -31.50 9.38
N ALA A 16 18.88 -31.99 10.46
CA ALA A 16 18.80 -31.31 11.77
C ALA A 16 19.43 -29.90 11.77
N GLN A 17 20.30 -29.63 10.81
CA GLN A 17 21.06 -28.38 10.68
C GLN A 17 20.44 -27.40 9.67
N THR A 18 19.57 -27.88 8.77
CA THR A 18 19.02 -27.06 7.68
C THR A 18 17.51 -26.91 7.83
N LYS A 19 17.06 -25.68 7.80
CA LYS A 19 15.64 -25.31 7.77
C LYS A 19 15.37 -24.39 6.59
N ILE A 20 14.40 -24.75 5.76
CA ILE A 20 13.93 -23.97 4.62
C ILE A 20 12.48 -23.60 4.88
N LYS A 21 12.17 -22.31 4.76
CA LYS A 21 10.81 -21.80 4.90
C LYS A 21 10.42 -21.05 3.64
N LEU A 22 9.30 -21.45 3.03
CA LEU A 22 8.67 -20.76 1.92
C LEU A 22 7.34 -20.20 2.37
N SER A 23 7.11 -18.93 2.11
CA SER A 23 5.82 -18.28 2.36
C SER A 23 5.35 -17.52 1.13
N TYR A 24 4.05 -17.52 0.93
CA TYR A 24 3.37 -16.72 -0.07
C TYR A 24 2.29 -15.91 0.61
N GLU A 25 2.20 -14.62 0.31
CA GLU A 25 1.15 -13.74 0.75
C GLU A 25 0.42 -13.17 -0.46
N TYR A 26 -0.89 -13.39 -0.50
CA TYR A 26 -1.80 -12.71 -1.39
C TYR A 26 -2.73 -11.83 -0.56
N PHE A 27 -2.85 -10.56 -0.95
CA PHE A 27 -3.81 -9.65 -0.34
C PHE A 27 -4.47 -8.79 -1.40
N ARG A 28 -5.79 -8.67 -1.30
CA ARG A 28 -6.60 -7.79 -2.14
C ARG A 28 -7.49 -6.93 -1.26
N ASP A 29 -7.51 -5.63 -1.55
CA ASP A 29 -8.41 -4.65 -0.93
C ASP A 29 -9.14 -3.86 -2.02
N TYR A 30 -10.45 -3.70 -1.87
CA TYR A 30 -11.28 -2.83 -2.70
C TYR A 30 -12.22 -2.04 -1.81
N ARG A 31 -12.14 -0.72 -1.88
CA ARG A 31 -12.98 0.18 -1.08
C ARG A 31 -13.27 1.47 -1.83
N THR A 32 -14.38 2.13 -1.45
CA THR A 32 -14.66 3.51 -1.84
C THR A 32 -13.72 4.44 -1.06
N GLY A 33 -13.03 5.33 -1.76
CA GLY A 33 -12.18 6.36 -1.18
C GLY A 33 -13.04 7.54 -0.74
N ASP A 34 -13.16 7.76 0.56
CA ASP A 34 -13.85 8.91 1.15
C ASP A 34 -12.81 9.91 1.68
N ARG A 35 -12.97 11.17 1.34
CA ARG A 35 -12.12 12.28 1.80
C ARG A 35 -12.69 12.99 3.03
N GLY A 36 -13.87 12.57 3.48
CA GLY A 36 -14.57 13.16 4.63
C GLY A 36 -15.28 14.47 4.31
N ILE A 37 -15.72 15.12 5.36
CA ILE A 37 -16.51 16.37 5.30
C ILE A 37 -15.58 17.55 5.05
N PRO A 38 -15.86 18.41 4.04
CA PRO A 38 -15.08 19.61 3.80
C PRO A 38 -15.24 20.64 4.92
N SER A 39 -14.33 21.61 4.99
CA SER A 39 -14.43 22.72 5.94
C SER A 39 -15.33 23.84 5.43
N GLN A 40 -15.88 24.63 6.36
CA GLN A 40 -16.42 25.96 6.12
C GLN A 40 -15.84 26.90 7.19
N ASN A 41 -15.27 28.01 6.80
CA ASN A 41 -14.65 28.98 7.72
C ASN A 41 -13.59 28.36 8.66
N GLY A 42 -12.84 27.37 8.19
CA GLY A 42 -11.76 26.72 8.96
C GLY A 42 -12.21 25.64 9.94
N VAL A 43 -13.50 25.35 10.04
CA VAL A 43 -14.07 24.27 10.85
C VAL A 43 -14.78 23.24 9.96
N PRO A 44 -14.98 21.98 10.37
CA PRO A 44 -15.78 21.03 9.62
C PRO A 44 -17.18 21.57 9.35
N TYR A 45 -17.70 21.33 8.13
CA TYR A 45 -19.05 21.76 7.75
C TYR A 45 -20.09 21.05 8.61
N ASP A 46 -20.77 21.77 9.50
CA ASP A 46 -21.64 21.27 10.57
C ASP A 46 -23.03 20.84 10.12
N ARG A 47 -23.47 21.25 8.91
CA ARG A 47 -24.77 20.86 8.35
C ARG A 47 -24.78 19.51 7.65
N ALA A 48 -23.63 18.82 7.57
CA ALA A 48 -23.52 17.48 7.02
C ALA A 48 -23.49 16.42 8.12
N ALA A 49 -24.23 15.34 7.95
CA ALA A 49 -24.10 14.18 8.82
C ALA A 49 -22.71 13.55 8.67
N PRO A 50 -22.14 12.92 9.73
CA PRO A 50 -20.81 12.29 9.66
C PRO A 50 -20.66 11.23 8.57
N SER A 51 -21.75 10.62 8.10
CA SER A 51 -21.80 9.62 7.04
C SER A 51 -22.00 10.21 5.64
N THR A 52 -22.07 11.55 5.50
CA THR A 52 -22.28 12.20 4.22
C THR A 52 -21.06 12.06 3.33
N PHE A 53 -21.24 11.51 2.14
CA PHE A 53 -20.19 11.41 1.13
C PHE A 53 -20.19 12.67 0.24
N PHE A 54 -19.02 13.30 0.11
CA PHE A 54 -18.82 14.45 -0.76
C PHE A 54 -18.04 14.05 -2.02
N GLY A 55 -18.72 13.95 -3.15
CA GLY A 55 -18.13 13.55 -4.43
C GLY A 55 -18.94 12.52 -5.20
N ASN A 56 -18.27 11.63 -5.92
CA ASN A 56 -18.92 10.53 -6.65
C ASN A 56 -18.47 9.19 -6.07
N PRO A 57 -19.31 8.50 -5.29
CA PRO A 57 -18.91 7.24 -4.65
C PRO A 57 -18.69 6.09 -5.66
N ALA A 58 -19.33 6.12 -6.83
CA ALA A 58 -19.15 5.10 -7.87
C ALA A 58 -17.79 5.24 -8.58
N LEU A 59 -17.29 6.47 -8.70
CA LEU A 59 -15.98 6.77 -9.31
C LEU A 59 -14.85 6.92 -8.28
N SER A 60 -15.13 6.83 -6.98
CA SER A 60 -14.14 6.95 -5.92
C SER A 60 -13.77 5.57 -5.41
N ASN A 61 -12.75 4.94 -5.99
CA ASN A 61 -12.35 3.58 -5.65
C ASN A 61 -10.83 3.44 -5.48
N THR A 62 -10.43 2.50 -4.62
CA THR A 62 -9.03 2.29 -4.26
C THR A 62 -8.68 0.80 -4.26
N PRO A 63 -8.66 0.13 -5.44
CA PRO A 63 -8.19 -1.24 -5.52
C PRO A 63 -6.70 -1.35 -5.21
N SER A 64 -6.34 -2.37 -4.46
CA SER A 64 -4.96 -2.74 -4.18
C SER A 64 -4.81 -4.24 -4.21
N THR A 65 -3.75 -4.74 -4.84
CA THR A 65 -3.38 -6.16 -4.85
C THR A 65 -1.91 -6.29 -4.52
N GLN A 66 -1.58 -7.29 -3.69
CA GLN A 66 -0.22 -7.58 -3.28
C GLN A 66 0.04 -9.07 -3.44
N ASN A 67 1.18 -9.41 -4.02
CA ASN A 67 1.71 -10.77 -4.10
C ASN A 67 3.13 -10.75 -3.57
N ILE A 68 3.41 -11.53 -2.53
CA ILE A 68 4.71 -11.57 -1.90
C ILE A 68 5.13 -13.03 -1.75
N VAL A 69 6.34 -13.34 -2.22
CA VAL A 69 6.99 -14.64 -2.01
C VAL A 69 8.22 -14.40 -1.16
N THR A 70 8.38 -15.19 -0.11
CA THR A 70 9.58 -15.16 0.73
C THR A 70 10.14 -16.56 0.88
N ALA A 71 11.43 -16.70 0.59
CA ALA A 71 12.21 -17.90 0.84
C ALA A 71 13.26 -17.59 1.92
N LEU A 72 13.29 -18.38 2.98
CA LEU A 72 14.24 -18.28 4.07
C LEU A 72 14.96 -19.61 4.21
N VAL A 73 16.29 -19.56 4.25
CA VAL A 73 17.16 -20.70 4.51
C VAL A 73 17.98 -20.40 5.76
N ASP A 74 17.88 -21.27 6.76
CA ASP A 74 18.76 -21.27 7.93
C ASP A 74 19.61 -22.55 7.88
N HIS A 75 20.94 -22.42 7.98
CA HIS A 75 21.85 -23.55 8.02
C HIS A 75 22.88 -23.36 9.13
N LYS A 76 23.01 -24.37 9.98
CA LYS A 76 24.03 -24.43 11.06
C LYS A 76 25.11 -25.40 10.65
N PHE A 77 26.34 -24.92 10.47
CA PHE A 77 27.50 -25.74 10.22
C PHE A 77 28.04 -26.38 11.49
N ASP A 78 28.72 -27.49 11.37
CA ASP A 78 29.27 -28.25 12.52
C ASP A 78 30.32 -27.44 13.32
N ASP A 79 30.99 -26.50 12.65
CA ASP A 79 31.97 -25.60 13.26
C ASP A 79 31.34 -24.43 14.05
N GLY A 80 30.00 -24.39 14.15
CA GLY A 80 29.24 -23.38 14.87
C GLY A 80 28.97 -22.09 14.08
N LEU A 81 29.30 -22.06 12.78
CA LEU A 81 28.82 -21.01 11.87
C LEU A 81 27.34 -21.21 11.61
N ASN A 82 26.55 -20.15 11.70
CA ASN A 82 25.16 -20.12 11.28
C ASN A 82 25.00 -19.16 10.10
N VAL A 83 24.40 -19.62 9.01
CA VAL A 83 24.07 -18.82 7.84
C VAL A 83 22.55 -18.73 7.71
N ARG A 84 22.02 -17.54 7.67
CA ARG A 84 20.61 -17.23 7.41
C ARG A 84 20.50 -16.38 6.17
N SER A 85 19.80 -16.86 5.14
CA SER A 85 19.56 -16.13 3.91
C SER A 85 18.07 -16.00 3.65
N GLN A 86 17.60 -14.78 3.42
CA GLN A 86 16.22 -14.48 3.11
C GLN A 86 16.14 -13.78 1.76
N THR A 87 15.41 -14.38 0.83
CA THR A 87 15.06 -13.76 -0.45
C THR A 87 13.57 -13.43 -0.45
N ARG A 88 13.22 -12.19 -0.81
CA ARG A 88 11.85 -11.75 -0.92
C ARG A 88 11.61 -11.12 -2.28
N PHE A 89 10.54 -11.57 -2.93
CA PHE A 89 9.97 -10.93 -4.10
C PHE A 89 8.57 -10.40 -3.75
N ALA A 90 8.27 -9.17 -4.18
CA ALA A 90 6.97 -8.56 -3.96
C ALA A 90 6.50 -7.80 -5.19
N ASP A 91 5.24 -8.02 -5.57
CA ASP A 91 4.53 -7.30 -6.63
C ASP A 91 3.32 -6.60 -6.02
N TYR A 92 3.30 -5.27 -6.14
CA TYR A 92 2.24 -4.40 -5.63
C TYR A 92 1.58 -3.68 -6.79
N LYS A 93 0.25 -3.78 -6.89
CA LYS A 93 -0.57 -3.01 -7.81
C LYS A 93 -1.55 -2.18 -7.01
N ARG A 94 -1.47 -0.87 -7.18
CA ARG A 94 -2.35 0.07 -6.49
C ARG A 94 -2.93 1.03 -7.52
N PHE A 95 -4.23 1.18 -7.45
CA PHE A 95 -4.94 2.23 -8.15
C PHE A 95 -5.76 3.03 -7.15
N TYR A 96 -5.85 4.31 -7.37
CA TYR A 96 -6.66 5.23 -6.59
C TYR A 96 -7.35 6.17 -7.55
N GLN A 97 -8.66 6.23 -7.48
CA GLN A 97 -9.47 7.21 -8.19
C GLN A 97 -10.42 7.87 -7.21
N ASN A 98 -10.57 9.17 -7.31
CA ASN A 98 -11.44 9.89 -6.41
C ASN A 98 -12.03 11.12 -7.08
N VAL A 99 -13.33 11.31 -6.88
CA VAL A 99 -14.05 12.57 -7.08
C VAL A 99 -14.34 13.12 -5.69
N TYR A 100 -13.79 14.28 -5.38
CA TYR A 100 -13.65 14.75 -4.00
C TYR A 100 -13.83 16.26 -3.88
N PRO A 101 -14.11 16.78 -2.66
CA PRO A 101 -14.14 18.21 -2.39
C PRO A 101 -12.80 18.88 -2.72
N GLY A 102 -12.79 19.68 -3.77
CA GLY A 102 -11.62 20.46 -4.21
C GLY A 102 -11.52 21.82 -3.53
N SER A 103 -12.57 22.26 -2.80
CA SER A 103 -12.60 23.51 -2.04
C SER A 103 -13.31 23.34 -0.70
N ALA A 104 -13.15 24.33 0.19
CA ALA A 104 -14.05 24.53 1.32
C ALA A 104 -15.47 24.88 0.85
N VAL A 105 -16.45 24.70 1.72
CA VAL A 105 -17.81 25.19 1.49
C VAL A 105 -17.84 26.71 1.59
N SER A 106 -18.41 27.37 0.59
CA SER A 106 -18.54 28.83 0.53
C SER A 106 -19.66 29.34 1.47
N ALA A 107 -19.74 30.66 1.64
CA ALA A 107 -20.84 31.30 2.36
C ALA A 107 -22.21 31.08 1.69
N SER A 108 -22.25 30.79 0.37
CA SER A 108 -23.45 30.44 -0.39
C SER A 108 -23.76 28.94 -0.39
N ASP A 109 -23.17 28.15 0.53
CA ASP A 109 -23.36 26.70 0.61
C ASP A 109 -23.04 25.92 -0.65
N THR A 110 -22.03 26.36 -1.37
CA THR A 110 -21.49 25.65 -2.55
C THR A 110 -20.05 25.26 -2.32
N LEU A 111 -19.60 24.18 -2.99
CA LEU A 111 -18.21 23.76 -3.07
C LEU A 111 -17.89 23.28 -4.47
N THR A 112 -16.62 23.17 -4.79
CA THR A 112 -16.17 22.56 -6.03
C THR A 112 -15.77 21.11 -5.78
N LEU A 113 -16.11 20.22 -6.72
CA LEU A 113 -15.50 18.88 -6.80
C LEU A 113 -14.34 18.92 -7.77
N SER A 114 -13.32 18.16 -7.47
CA SER A 114 -12.20 17.84 -8.35
C SER A 114 -12.05 16.33 -8.47
N ALA A 115 -11.33 15.87 -9.49
CA ALA A 115 -11.11 14.45 -9.69
C ALA A 115 -9.68 14.17 -10.16
N TYR A 116 -9.15 13.05 -9.74
CA TYR A 116 -7.92 12.48 -10.31
C TYR A 116 -7.87 10.98 -10.09
N ASN A 117 -7.02 10.32 -10.85
CA ASN A 117 -6.57 8.97 -10.53
C ASN A 117 -5.05 8.91 -10.41
N ASN A 118 -4.58 7.88 -9.76
CA ASN A 118 -3.17 7.55 -9.63
C ASN A 118 -3.01 6.03 -9.66
N SER A 119 -2.15 5.53 -10.54
CA SER A 119 -1.71 4.14 -10.52
C SER A 119 -0.26 4.04 -10.05
N ASN A 120 0.03 3.00 -9.31
CA ASN A 120 1.38 2.66 -8.86
C ASN A 120 1.56 1.15 -8.95
N ASP A 121 2.40 0.71 -9.88
CA ASP A 121 2.85 -0.66 -10.02
C ASP A 121 4.29 -0.73 -9.53
N ARG A 122 4.56 -1.60 -8.54
CA ARG A 122 5.86 -1.72 -7.91
C ARG A 122 6.27 -3.17 -7.76
N GLN A 123 7.48 -3.47 -8.21
CA GLN A 123 8.13 -4.76 -8.01
C GLN A 123 9.40 -4.58 -7.21
N ASN A 124 9.56 -5.38 -6.18
CA ASN A 124 10.74 -5.42 -5.34
C ASN A 124 11.32 -6.83 -5.34
N ILE A 125 12.64 -6.93 -5.45
CA ILE A 125 13.38 -8.15 -5.14
C ILE A 125 14.51 -7.78 -4.20
N GLY A 126 14.68 -8.56 -3.13
CA GLY A 126 15.76 -8.34 -2.17
C GLY A 126 16.23 -9.66 -1.61
N ASN A 127 17.50 -9.69 -1.25
CA ASN A 127 18.12 -10.76 -0.47
C ASN A 127 18.93 -10.15 0.65
N GLN A 128 18.77 -10.73 1.84
CA GLN A 128 19.64 -10.47 2.98
C GLN A 128 20.24 -11.81 3.42
N THR A 129 21.55 -11.83 3.62
CA THR A 129 22.28 -13.01 4.11
C THR A 129 23.14 -12.62 5.29
N ASP A 130 22.95 -13.29 6.41
CA ASP A 130 23.66 -13.07 7.66
C ASP A 130 24.49 -14.30 8.01
N TRP A 131 25.74 -14.08 8.42
CA TRP A 131 26.66 -15.07 8.94
C TRP A 131 26.94 -14.77 10.41
N THR A 132 26.61 -15.72 11.29
CA THR A 132 26.85 -15.57 12.73
C THR A 132 27.77 -16.69 13.21
N LYS A 133 28.88 -16.32 13.86
CA LYS A 133 29.82 -17.24 14.46
C LYS A 133 29.98 -16.94 15.94
N LYS A 134 29.81 -17.98 16.77
CA LYS A 134 30.13 -17.93 18.19
C LYS A 134 31.45 -18.63 18.42
N PHE A 135 32.33 -18.03 19.20
CA PHE A 135 33.61 -18.59 19.57
C PHE A 135 34.08 -18.11 20.96
N SER A 136 34.96 -18.86 21.58
CA SER A 136 35.57 -18.50 22.87
C SER A 136 36.99 -18.02 22.65
N LEU A 137 37.40 -16.97 23.35
CA LEU A 137 38.76 -16.48 23.38
C LEU A 137 39.16 -16.37 24.86
N GLY A 138 39.89 -17.39 25.37
CA GLY A 138 40.14 -17.53 26.78
C GLY A 138 38.82 -17.67 27.57
N PRO A 139 38.62 -16.92 28.68
CA PRO A 139 37.41 -17.00 29.49
C PRO A 139 36.21 -16.26 28.89
N THR A 140 36.35 -15.58 27.74
CA THR A 140 35.30 -14.75 27.15
C THR A 140 34.61 -15.44 25.98
N GLN A 141 33.29 -15.22 25.86
CA GLN A 141 32.44 -15.67 24.75
C GLN A 141 32.24 -14.51 23.79
N HIS A 142 32.47 -14.75 22.51
CA HIS A 142 32.30 -13.76 21.43
C HIS A 142 31.25 -14.23 20.42
N THR A 143 30.51 -13.28 19.89
CA THR A 143 29.63 -13.48 18.73
C THR A 143 30.02 -12.50 17.64
N PHE A 144 30.41 -13.02 16.50
CA PHE A 144 30.66 -12.26 15.29
C PHE A 144 29.46 -12.38 14.37
N LEU A 145 28.97 -11.25 13.87
CA LEU A 145 27.92 -11.15 12.87
C LEU A 145 28.41 -10.35 11.68
N PHE A 146 28.27 -10.91 10.48
CA PHE A 146 28.48 -10.25 9.22
C PHE A 146 27.24 -10.44 8.34
N GLY A 147 26.82 -9.40 7.62
CA GLY A 147 25.65 -9.45 6.76
C GLY A 147 25.87 -8.77 5.42
N THR A 148 25.19 -9.26 4.41
CA THR A 148 25.06 -8.62 3.10
C THR A 148 23.62 -8.41 2.76
N GLU A 149 23.31 -7.29 2.12
CA GLU A 149 21.97 -6.99 1.61
C GLU A 149 22.04 -6.54 0.15
N PHE A 150 21.15 -7.07 -0.66
CA PHE A 150 20.90 -6.64 -2.03
C PHE A 150 19.42 -6.34 -2.18
N ALA A 151 19.09 -5.20 -2.78
CA ALA A 151 17.71 -4.85 -3.10
C ALA A 151 17.62 -4.15 -4.46
N ASN A 152 16.58 -4.49 -5.21
CA ASN A 152 16.22 -3.80 -6.45
C ASN A 152 14.72 -3.49 -6.43
N GLN A 153 14.35 -2.28 -6.83
CA GLN A 153 12.97 -1.83 -6.92
C GLN A 153 12.71 -1.21 -8.29
N LYS A 154 11.63 -1.65 -8.93
CA LYS A 154 11.05 -1.00 -10.10
C LYS A 154 9.69 -0.44 -9.75
N SER A 155 9.42 0.82 -10.13
CA SER A 155 8.11 1.45 -9.93
C SER A 155 7.68 2.14 -11.21
N ALA A 156 6.43 1.94 -11.60
CA ALA A 156 5.75 2.70 -12.64
C ALA A 156 4.60 3.47 -11.99
N ASN A 157 4.56 4.78 -12.21
CA ASN A 157 3.52 5.66 -11.67
C ASN A 157 2.89 6.43 -12.81
N ALA A 158 1.56 6.56 -12.78
CA ALA A 158 0.83 7.46 -13.66
C ALA A 158 -0.24 8.20 -12.86
N ARG A 159 -0.46 9.47 -13.19
CA ARG A 159 -1.49 10.30 -12.59
C ARG A 159 -2.19 11.10 -13.67
N PHE A 160 -3.52 11.06 -13.65
CA PHE A 160 -4.38 11.81 -14.55
C PHE A 160 -5.37 12.66 -13.77
N SER A 161 -5.56 13.89 -14.20
CA SER A 161 -6.63 14.76 -13.69
C SER A 161 -7.93 14.43 -14.40
N GLY A 162 -9.04 14.44 -13.68
CA GLY A 162 -10.37 14.25 -14.24
C GLY A 162 -10.94 15.55 -14.80
N PHE A 163 -11.82 15.42 -15.81
CA PHE A 163 -12.53 16.53 -16.42
C PHE A 163 -14.04 16.27 -16.33
N PHE A 164 -14.80 17.30 -15.98
CA PHE A 164 -16.25 17.19 -15.71
C PHE A 164 -17.13 17.56 -16.92
N THR A 165 -16.56 17.80 -18.06
CA THR A 165 -17.29 18.16 -19.28
C THR A 165 -16.93 17.23 -20.42
N ASN A 166 -17.88 17.01 -21.33
CA ASN A 166 -17.68 16.14 -22.49
C ASN A 166 -16.56 16.57 -23.43
N ASN A 167 -16.11 17.82 -23.35
CA ASN A 167 -15.00 18.37 -24.15
C ASN A 167 -13.69 18.47 -23.32
N ASN A 168 -13.59 17.87 -22.17
CA ASN A 168 -12.41 17.86 -21.30
C ASN A 168 -11.89 19.27 -20.97
N SER A 169 -12.78 20.24 -20.78
CA SER A 169 -12.39 21.65 -20.60
C SER A 169 -12.38 22.10 -19.15
N THR A 170 -13.00 21.36 -18.22
CA THR A 170 -13.16 21.78 -16.82
C THR A 170 -12.64 20.71 -15.87
N THR A 171 -11.66 21.04 -15.03
CA THR A 171 -11.08 20.14 -14.01
C THR A 171 -11.83 20.19 -12.68
N SER A 172 -12.88 21.02 -12.56
CA SER A 172 -13.72 21.11 -11.38
C SER A 172 -15.16 21.42 -11.77
N THR A 173 -16.10 21.06 -10.91
CA THR A 173 -17.52 21.38 -11.04
C THR A 173 -18.06 21.87 -9.71
N ALA A 174 -18.92 22.90 -9.75
CA ALA A 174 -19.58 23.42 -8.55
C ALA A 174 -20.83 22.60 -8.22
N ILE A 175 -21.00 22.31 -6.93
CA ILE A 175 -22.20 21.62 -6.43
C ILE A 175 -22.69 22.28 -5.12
N PRO A 176 -23.98 22.17 -4.78
CA PRO A 176 -24.48 22.59 -3.49
C PRO A 176 -24.01 21.61 -2.37
N ALA A 177 -23.59 22.16 -1.23
CA ALA A 177 -23.15 21.36 -0.09
C ALA A 177 -24.31 20.57 0.56
N SER A 178 -25.56 21.00 0.35
CA SER A 178 -26.78 20.30 0.78
C SER A 178 -27.09 19.04 -0.06
N ASN A 179 -26.51 18.92 -1.27
CA ASN A 179 -26.59 17.74 -2.14
C ASN A 179 -25.20 17.41 -2.70
N PRO A 180 -24.29 16.89 -1.87
CA PRO A 180 -22.87 16.79 -2.20
C PRO A 180 -22.50 15.58 -3.06
N VAL A 181 -23.44 14.68 -3.38
CA VAL A 181 -23.21 13.53 -4.24
C VAL A 181 -23.41 13.93 -5.69
N SER A 182 -22.38 13.72 -6.52
CA SER A 182 -22.44 13.98 -7.95
C SER A 182 -22.31 12.67 -8.72
N TRP A 183 -23.20 12.46 -9.67
CA TRP A 183 -23.17 11.31 -10.60
C TRP A 183 -22.62 11.73 -11.98
N GLN A 184 -22.04 12.88 -12.07
CA GLN A 184 -21.45 13.42 -13.29
C GLN A 184 -20.28 12.56 -13.75
N ASN A 185 -20.17 12.29 -15.03
CA ASN A 185 -19.03 11.59 -15.62
C ASN A 185 -17.76 12.46 -15.53
N VAL A 186 -16.64 11.79 -15.35
CA VAL A 186 -15.31 12.38 -15.23
C VAL A 186 -14.32 11.60 -16.10
#